data_4d3904fd0058f39d5d109be77089b4c5
#
_entry.id   4d3904fd0058f39d5d109be77089b4c5
#
_cell.length_a   1.000
_cell.length_b   1.000
_cell.length_c   1.000
_cell.angle_alpha   90.00
_cell.angle_beta   90.00
_cell.angle_gamma   90.00
#
_symmetry.space_group_name_H-M   'P 1'
#
loop_
_entity.id
_entity.type
_entity.pdbx_description
1 polymer ?
#
loop_
_entity_poly.entity_id
_entity_poly.type
_entity_poly.pdbx_seq_one_letter_code
_entity_poly.pdbx_strand_id
1 'polypeptide(L)'
;MVKEQPGPFERILKTATAEQPGPPDRAGVYIIGTIIGLGLLLLILVLPPISILSRGGGGGSSIPSGPGEAETYTSTVRSGIPKLPAGLTAVSALFDLAAPANQRGASRVTVPLKEKQTDQRNLALYSYVDGKWQRLSDAALVAGGQAARGDVSALPGNVVVLRRSKATLQVAGSLPAGTNLDKRAESVITTLHPIVFIPADDGAIAGLPPAVPPASYKVVPAIVAPSPDVVDGILRSTDTTNKHAGAIADAVKNGNFAGIDVDYRNVNPTLKDRFTAFVSQLAKDLHADGRSLTLTVPLPSNDSGTLQSGAYDWEQLGKLADTIELAGELDQELYFQNTEAALTYITDRVDRSKILLSISSLSIERGGDGLRTMSLNDALSRASQLTVKSTGDITPGATVQLEAPNLAASEGASGLHWDDQARSVTFSYPGRGGKRTVWVANEFSAAFRLELAQRYNLGGVSVNDVSTEGGGADVWSPVQQLSDTGNLTLTRPNGQLLLPAWSTGDGTVSPQIGDTTAWKAPAKAGSYQVTLIVSDGVIRVGQQVSIDVVEPPQ
;
A
#
# COMPACT_ATOMS: atom_id res chain seq x y z
N MET A 1 10.32 -13.39 -47.40
CA MET A 1 9.85 -12.47 -46.34
C MET A 1 8.34 -12.39 -46.47
N VAL A 2 7.64 -13.22 -45.73
CA VAL A 2 6.18 -13.23 -45.63
C VAL A 2 5.82 -12.28 -44.50
N LYS A 3 5.08 -11.20 -44.78
CA LYS A 3 4.52 -10.31 -43.75
C LYS A 3 3.41 -11.08 -43.04
N GLU A 4 3.63 -11.40 -41.78
CA GLU A 4 2.56 -11.87 -40.90
C GLU A 4 1.44 -10.84 -40.83
N GLN A 5 0.22 -11.27 -41.06
CA GLN A 5 -0.97 -10.46 -40.86
C GLN A 5 -1.32 -10.47 -39.36
N PRO A 6 -1.64 -9.32 -38.78
CA PRO A 6 -2.02 -9.27 -37.36
C PRO A 6 -3.28 -10.09 -37.11
N GLY A 7 -3.27 -10.81 -35.98
CA GLY A 7 -4.36 -11.68 -35.56
C GLY A 7 -5.65 -10.89 -35.26
N PRO A 8 -6.78 -11.60 -35.14
CA PRO A 8 -8.11 -10.97 -34.99
C PRO A 8 -8.21 -10.02 -33.79
N PHE A 9 -7.37 -10.16 -32.79
CA PHE A 9 -7.34 -9.32 -31.59
C PHE A 9 -6.74 -7.92 -31.83
N GLU A 10 -5.74 -7.79 -32.69
CA GLU A 10 -5.19 -6.48 -33.06
C GLU A 10 -6.14 -5.65 -33.94
N ARG A 11 -7.05 -6.31 -34.66
CA ARG A 11 -8.09 -5.61 -35.43
C ARG A 11 -9.18 -5.01 -34.55
N ILE A 12 -9.51 -5.67 -33.43
CA ILE A 12 -10.52 -5.16 -32.49
C ILE A 12 -10.00 -3.92 -31.74
N LEU A 13 -8.71 -3.88 -31.40
CA LEU A 13 -8.09 -2.72 -30.77
C LEU A 13 -7.99 -1.50 -31.70
N LYS A 14 -7.84 -1.72 -33.01
CA LYS A 14 -7.76 -0.61 -34.00
C LYS A 14 -9.14 -0.03 -34.35
N THR A 15 -10.22 -0.80 -34.22
CA THR A 15 -11.59 -0.31 -34.49
C THR A 15 -12.20 0.45 -33.32
N ALA A 16 -11.74 0.22 -32.08
CA ALA A 16 -12.22 0.92 -30.90
C ALA A 16 -11.63 2.34 -30.71
N THR A 17 -10.63 2.72 -31.51
CA THR A 17 -9.97 4.04 -31.42
C THR A 17 -10.37 5.04 -32.51
N ALA A 18 -11.38 4.74 -33.31
CA ALA A 18 -11.78 5.57 -34.46
C ALA A 18 -13.26 6.01 -34.43
N GLU A 19 -13.71 6.62 -33.33
CA GLU A 19 -14.85 7.54 -33.38
C GLU A 19 -14.48 8.82 -32.64
N GLN A 20 -14.10 9.83 -33.42
CA GLN A 20 -14.00 11.20 -32.91
C GLN A 20 -15.42 11.79 -32.83
N PRO A 21 -15.82 12.37 -31.69
CA PRO A 21 -17.04 13.16 -31.62
C PRO A 21 -16.88 14.42 -32.47
N GLY A 22 -17.92 14.73 -33.25
CA GLY A 22 -18.00 15.94 -34.07
C GLY A 22 -17.90 17.23 -33.24
N PRO A 23 -17.64 18.37 -33.86
CA PRO A 23 -17.41 19.62 -33.16
C PRO A 23 -18.65 20.04 -32.36
N PRO A 24 -18.49 20.55 -31.10
CA PRO A 24 -19.60 20.93 -30.26
C PRO A 24 -20.34 22.12 -30.85
N ASP A 25 -21.68 22.06 -30.74
CA ASP A 25 -22.59 23.12 -31.17
C ASP A 25 -22.25 24.44 -30.44
N ARG A 26 -22.01 25.49 -31.24
CA ARG A 26 -21.59 26.82 -30.73
C ARG A 26 -22.56 27.47 -29.77
N ALA A 27 -23.84 27.08 -29.77
CA ALA A 27 -24.83 27.59 -28.85
C ALA A 27 -24.62 27.14 -27.39
N GLY A 28 -24.13 25.88 -27.17
CA GLY A 28 -23.85 25.36 -25.83
C GLY A 28 -22.67 26.04 -25.14
N VAL A 29 -21.67 26.45 -25.91
CA VAL A 29 -20.43 27.09 -25.37
C VAL A 29 -20.73 28.48 -24.78
N TYR A 30 -21.65 29.25 -25.39
CA TYR A 30 -22.03 30.57 -24.88
C TYR A 30 -22.86 30.51 -23.61
N ILE A 31 -23.71 29.51 -23.43
CA ILE A 31 -24.53 29.36 -22.22
C ILE A 31 -23.62 28.94 -21.04
N ILE A 32 -22.68 28.02 -21.23
CA ILE A 32 -21.74 27.60 -20.18
C ILE A 32 -20.78 28.74 -19.82
N GLY A 33 -20.28 29.49 -20.79
CA GLY A 33 -19.44 30.67 -20.55
C GLY A 33 -20.15 31.78 -19.76
N THR A 34 -21.42 32.00 -20.01
CA THR A 34 -22.22 33.01 -19.31
C THR A 34 -22.53 32.60 -17.87
N ILE A 35 -22.80 31.31 -17.62
CA ILE A 35 -23.05 30.79 -16.26
C ILE A 35 -21.76 30.82 -15.42
N ILE A 36 -20.63 30.47 -16.00
CA ILE A 36 -19.33 30.55 -15.31
C ILE A 36 -18.94 32.01 -15.04
N GLY A 37 -19.17 32.92 -15.99
CA GLY A 37 -18.93 34.35 -15.83
C GLY A 37 -19.77 34.98 -14.73
N LEU A 38 -21.08 34.66 -14.66
CA LEU A 38 -21.98 35.13 -13.60
C LEU A 38 -21.63 34.52 -12.24
N GLY A 39 -21.23 33.24 -12.19
CA GLY A 39 -20.77 32.57 -10.97
C GLY A 39 -19.50 33.21 -10.40
N LEU A 40 -18.53 33.57 -11.25
CA LEU A 40 -17.31 34.27 -10.86
C LEU A 40 -17.60 35.71 -10.38
N LEU A 41 -18.52 36.41 -11.02
CA LEU A 41 -18.93 37.77 -10.61
C LEU A 41 -19.68 37.78 -9.26
N LEU A 42 -20.52 36.77 -9.00
CA LEU A 42 -21.17 36.55 -7.70
C LEU A 42 -20.19 36.18 -6.59
N LEU A 43 -19.15 35.42 -6.92
CA LEU A 43 -18.09 35.06 -5.96
C LEU A 43 -17.28 36.28 -5.55
N ILE A 44 -17.03 37.22 -6.47
CA ILE A 44 -16.30 38.47 -6.19
C ILE A 44 -17.15 39.43 -5.33
N LEU A 45 -18.47 39.34 -5.42
CA LEU A 45 -19.39 40.24 -4.67
C LEU A 45 -19.67 39.76 -3.24
N VAL A 46 -19.36 38.52 -2.91
CA VAL A 46 -19.61 37.89 -1.57
C VAL A 46 -18.37 37.82 -0.70
N LEU A 47 -17.19 38.06 -1.27
CA LEU A 47 -15.95 38.09 -0.49
C LEU A 47 -15.72 39.52 0.06
N PRO A 48 -15.59 39.70 1.38
CA PRO A 48 -15.18 41.01 1.93
C PRO A 48 -13.80 41.38 1.39
N PRO A 49 -13.54 42.69 1.13
CA PRO A 49 -12.28 43.11 0.57
C PRO A 49 -11.13 42.78 1.54
N ILE A 50 -10.19 41.98 1.04
CA ILE A 50 -8.94 41.70 1.76
C ILE A 50 -8.13 43.00 1.71
N SER A 51 -8.17 43.80 2.74
CA SER A 51 -7.27 44.95 2.87
C SER A 51 -5.89 44.44 3.30
N ILE A 52 -5.06 44.16 2.32
CA ILE A 52 -3.61 44.03 2.52
C ILE A 52 -3.03 45.43 2.35
N LEU A 53 -2.52 45.96 3.44
CA LEU A 53 -1.49 46.98 3.58
C LEU A 53 -1.84 48.04 4.65
N SER A 54 -1.36 47.83 5.86
CA SER A 54 -0.92 48.92 6.68
C SER A 54 0.62 48.82 6.83
N ARG A 55 1.29 49.80 6.25
CA ARG A 55 2.72 50.04 6.40
C ARG A 55 2.95 50.76 7.73
N GLY A 56 3.79 50.21 8.59
CA GLY A 56 4.44 50.95 9.66
C GLY A 56 3.96 50.67 11.09
N GLY A 57 4.82 50.16 11.93
CA GLY A 57 4.74 50.19 13.38
C GLY A 57 4.25 48.88 14.00
N GLY A 58 5.07 48.29 14.87
CA GLY A 58 4.89 47.03 15.57
C GLY A 58 3.47 46.75 16.07
N GLY A 59 2.77 45.92 15.35
CA GLY A 59 1.45 45.44 15.70
C GLY A 59 1.35 43.97 15.33
N GLY A 60 0.97 43.11 16.29
CA GLY A 60 0.70 41.71 16.07
C GLY A 60 -0.39 41.55 15.00
N SER A 61 -0.12 40.77 13.95
CA SER A 61 -1.14 40.43 12.97
C SER A 61 -1.97 39.26 13.47
N SER A 62 -3.28 39.47 13.63
CA SER A 62 -4.24 38.39 13.86
C SER A 62 -4.54 37.69 12.54
N ILE A 63 -4.38 36.38 12.50
CA ILE A 63 -4.76 35.56 11.36
C ILE A 63 -6.21 35.11 11.60
N PRO A 64 -7.19 35.44 10.71
CA PRO A 64 -8.57 35.03 10.90
C PRO A 64 -8.69 33.52 10.73
N SER A 65 -9.34 32.85 11.68
CA SER A 65 -9.84 31.48 11.53
C SER A 65 -10.96 31.46 10.49
N GLY A 66 -11.10 30.34 9.74
CA GLY A 66 -12.18 30.18 8.76
C GLY A 66 -13.59 30.19 9.40
N PRO A 67 -14.66 30.30 8.60
CA PRO A 67 -16.01 30.38 9.12
C PRO A 67 -16.35 29.16 9.98
N GLY A 68 -16.61 29.38 11.28
CA GLY A 68 -17.00 28.36 12.25
C GLY A 68 -16.05 28.13 13.42
N GLU A 69 -14.89 28.77 13.48
CA GLU A 69 -13.91 28.58 14.56
C GLU A 69 -13.55 29.91 15.25
N ALA A 70 -14.04 30.06 16.45
CA ALA A 70 -13.79 31.23 17.30
C ALA A 70 -12.62 30.98 18.26
N GLU A 71 -11.42 30.76 17.73
CA GLU A 71 -10.22 30.74 18.56
C GLU A 71 -9.16 31.68 17.95
N THR A 72 -9.09 32.89 18.49
CA THR A 72 -8.11 33.89 18.09
C THR A 72 -6.87 33.78 18.99
N TYR A 73 -5.76 33.32 18.42
CA TYR A 73 -4.43 33.51 19.01
C TYR A 73 -3.76 34.68 18.30
N THR A 74 -2.88 35.40 19.02
CA THR A 74 -2.03 36.40 18.40
C THR A 74 -0.69 35.79 17.99
N SER A 75 -0.14 36.22 16.87
CA SER A 75 1.15 35.74 16.40
C SER A 75 2.10 36.90 16.10
N THR A 76 3.35 36.73 16.49
CA THR A 76 4.44 37.67 16.15
C THR A 76 5.57 36.91 15.46
N VAL A 77 6.15 37.52 14.42
CA VAL A 77 7.28 36.92 13.72
C VAL A 77 8.52 37.00 14.58
N ARG A 78 9.14 35.88 14.88
CA ARG A 78 10.43 35.82 15.56
C ARG A 78 11.57 36.14 14.57
N SER A 79 12.52 36.92 14.98
CA SER A 79 13.71 37.20 14.18
C SER A 79 14.60 35.96 14.10
N GLY A 80 14.68 35.37 12.92
CA GLY A 80 15.51 34.21 12.65
C GLY A 80 14.84 32.85 13.01
N ILE A 81 15.34 31.83 12.38
CA ILE A 81 14.94 30.41 12.63
C ILE A 81 16.19 29.71 13.16
N PRO A 82 16.12 29.01 14.32
CA PRO A 82 17.23 28.24 14.83
C PRO A 82 17.70 27.20 13.79
N LYS A 83 18.93 26.72 13.92
CA LYS A 83 19.49 25.70 13.01
C LYS A 83 18.53 24.52 12.87
N LEU A 84 18.13 24.26 11.64
CA LEU A 84 17.23 23.16 11.32
C LEU A 84 17.99 21.82 11.32
N PRO A 85 17.32 20.71 11.69
CA PRO A 85 17.82 19.37 11.44
C PRO A 85 18.07 19.14 9.94
N ALA A 86 18.95 18.20 9.62
CA ALA A 86 19.19 17.80 8.24
C ALA A 86 17.87 17.33 7.58
N GLY A 87 17.69 17.68 6.31
CA GLY A 87 16.50 17.30 5.56
C GLY A 87 15.24 18.12 5.84
N LEU A 88 15.31 19.19 6.63
CA LEU A 88 14.20 20.13 6.84
C LEU A 88 14.51 21.51 6.27
N THR A 89 13.52 22.12 5.63
CA THR A 89 13.59 23.48 5.07
C THR A 89 12.39 24.30 5.56
N ALA A 90 12.63 25.51 6.03
CA ALA A 90 11.55 26.38 6.48
C ALA A 90 10.84 27.05 5.30
N VAL A 91 9.56 26.80 5.14
CA VAL A 91 8.68 27.43 4.13
C VAL A 91 7.84 28.56 4.71
N SER A 92 7.86 28.76 6.04
CA SER A 92 7.30 29.92 6.72
C SER A 92 8.35 30.64 7.57
N ALA A 93 8.02 31.81 8.13
CA ALA A 93 8.74 32.36 9.27
C ALA A 93 8.44 31.50 10.52
N LEU A 94 9.25 31.69 11.56
CA LEU A 94 8.93 31.17 12.91
C LEU A 94 8.07 32.24 13.61
N PHE A 95 6.90 31.82 14.11
CA PHE A 95 5.95 32.68 14.80
C PHE A 95 5.90 32.32 16.27
N ASP A 96 5.99 33.32 17.15
CA ASP A 96 5.60 33.16 18.56
C ASP A 96 4.09 33.31 18.65
N LEU A 97 3.44 32.38 19.34
CA LEU A 97 2.00 32.37 19.53
C LEU A 97 1.64 32.68 20.97
N ALA A 98 0.63 33.52 21.15
CA ALA A 98 0.07 33.83 22.46
C ALA A 98 -1.43 33.45 22.46
N ALA A 99 -1.80 32.60 23.40
CA ALA A 99 -3.18 32.21 23.62
C ALA A 99 -3.95 33.23 24.45
N PRO A 100 -5.26 33.43 24.24
CA PRO A 100 -6.12 34.08 25.20
C PRO A 100 -6.08 33.35 26.55
N ALA A 101 -6.27 34.07 27.64
CA ALA A 101 -6.08 33.56 29.02
C ALA A 101 -6.87 32.29 29.37
N ASN A 102 -7.89 31.93 28.60
CA ASN A 102 -8.79 30.80 28.87
C ASN A 102 -8.69 29.65 27.84
N GLN A 103 -7.77 29.70 26.90
CA GLN A 103 -7.66 28.66 25.87
C GLN A 103 -6.84 27.47 26.39
N ARG A 104 -7.48 26.31 26.52
CA ARG A 104 -6.85 25.04 26.85
C ARG A 104 -7.40 23.94 25.92
N GLY A 105 -6.52 23.07 25.44
CA GLY A 105 -6.91 21.92 24.63
C GLY A 105 -6.52 22.03 23.16
N ALA A 106 -7.10 21.16 22.33
CA ALA A 106 -6.81 21.06 20.91
C ALA A 106 -7.11 22.37 20.18
N SER A 107 -6.23 22.76 19.29
CA SER A 107 -6.31 24.01 18.53
C SER A 107 -5.97 23.77 17.08
N ARG A 108 -6.56 24.59 16.19
CA ARG A 108 -6.21 24.59 14.78
C ARG A 108 -5.33 25.81 14.48
N VAL A 109 -4.12 25.55 13.99
CA VAL A 109 -3.12 26.59 13.74
C VAL A 109 -2.95 26.81 12.24
N THR A 110 -3.07 28.05 11.78
CA THR A 110 -2.83 28.46 10.40
C THR A 110 -1.61 29.38 10.34
N VAL A 111 -0.66 29.04 9.48
CA VAL A 111 0.65 29.72 9.38
C VAL A 111 0.83 30.24 7.96
N PRO A 112 1.08 31.55 7.75
CA PRO A 112 1.42 32.10 6.45
C PRO A 112 2.73 31.53 5.91
N LEU A 113 2.79 31.24 4.62
CA LEU A 113 3.97 30.76 3.94
C LEU A 113 4.75 31.92 3.32
N LYS A 114 6.06 31.77 3.20
CA LYS A 114 6.95 32.79 2.58
C LYS A 114 6.62 32.97 1.10
N GLU A 115 6.27 31.85 0.45
CA GLU A 115 5.95 31.79 -0.97
C GLU A 115 4.76 30.85 -1.16
N LYS A 116 3.99 31.09 -2.22
CA LYS A 116 2.88 30.20 -2.60
C LYS A 116 3.41 28.79 -2.87
N GLN A 117 2.83 27.80 -2.20
CA GLN A 117 3.11 26.39 -2.39
C GLN A 117 1.97 25.73 -3.19
N THR A 118 2.31 24.81 -4.06
CA THR A 118 1.34 24.02 -4.83
C THR A 118 1.30 22.55 -4.38
N ASP A 119 2.34 22.12 -3.66
CA ASP A 119 2.47 20.75 -3.14
C ASP A 119 2.42 20.79 -1.61
N GLN A 120 1.41 20.14 -1.04
CA GLN A 120 1.24 20.03 0.42
C GLN A 120 1.99 18.85 1.03
N ARG A 121 2.58 17.98 0.21
CA ARG A 121 3.33 16.83 0.70
C ARG A 121 4.54 17.29 1.51
N ASN A 122 4.86 16.53 2.54
CA ASN A 122 6.01 16.81 3.41
C ASN A 122 5.95 18.13 4.19
N LEU A 123 4.81 18.79 4.27
CA LEU A 123 4.60 19.94 5.12
C LEU A 123 4.12 19.51 6.50
N ALA A 124 4.76 20.05 7.54
CA ALA A 124 4.31 19.83 8.92
C ALA A 124 4.55 21.07 9.77
N LEU A 125 3.74 21.21 10.82
CA LEU A 125 3.95 22.21 11.86
C LEU A 125 5.02 21.70 12.84
N TYR A 126 5.94 22.58 13.18
CA TYR A 126 6.98 22.33 14.18
C TYR A 126 7.01 23.45 15.20
N SER A 127 7.44 23.12 16.41
CA SER A 127 7.75 24.05 17.48
C SER A 127 9.22 23.89 17.89
N TYR A 128 9.83 24.97 18.37
CA TYR A 128 11.18 24.94 18.91
C TYR A 128 11.12 25.17 20.43
N VAL A 129 11.37 24.12 21.19
CA VAL A 129 11.27 24.09 22.66
C VAL A 129 12.56 23.51 23.23
N ASP A 130 13.14 24.18 24.23
CA ASP A 130 14.32 23.73 24.98
C ASP A 130 15.51 23.33 24.07
N GLY A 131 15.74 24.10 23.00
CA GLY A 131 16.85 23.84 22.08
C GLY A 131 16.57 22.73 21.05
N LYS A 132 15.35 22.16 20.99
CA LYS A 132 14.99 21.07 20.11
C LYS A 132 13.76 21.39 19.26
N TRP A 133 13.78 20.88 18.04
CA TRP A 133 12.63 20.91 17.16
C TRP A 133 11.69 19.73 17.49
N GLN A 134 10.42 20.07 17.72
CA GLN A 134 9.35 19.10 17.95
C GLN A 134 8.32 19.23 16.83
N ARG A 135 8.01 18.11 16.17
CA ARG A 135 6.93 18.04 15.21
C ARG A 135 5.60 18.07 15.97
N LEU A 136 4.67 18.89 15.50
CA LEU A 136 3.35 19.04 16.11
C LEU A 136 2.29 18.25 15.36
N SER A 137 2.16 18.47 14.04
CA SER A 137 1.17 17.81 13.18
C SER A 137 1.55 17.95 11.72
N ASP A 138 0.85 17.22 10.83
CA ASP A 138 0.85 17.53 9.41
C ASP A 138 0.23 18.88 9.13
N ALA A 139 0.58 19.46 8.00
CA ALA A 139 0.04 20.74 7.57
C ALA A 139 -0.52 20.63 6.14
N ALA A 140 -1.81 20.97 5.99
CA ALA A 140 -2.48 21.08 4.70
C ALA A 140 -2.40 22.51 4.16
N LEU A 141 -2.27 22.65 2.84
CA LEU A 141 -2.30 23.97 2.19
C LEU A 141 -3.72 24.56 2.23
N VAL A 142 -3.81 25.82 2.60
CA VAL A 142 -5.02 26.63 2.58
C VAL A 142 -4.78 27.97 1.91
N ALA A 143 -5.81 28.78 1.74
CA ALA A 143 -5.72 30.10 1.08
C ALA A 143 -5.01 30.04 -0.29
N GLY A 144 -5.34 29.04 -1.10
CA GLY A 144 -4.74 28.87 -2.43
C GLY A 144 -3.23 28.60 -2.40
N GLY A 145 -2.73 27.99 -1.33
CA GLY A 145 -1.31 27.67 -1.15
C GLY A 145 -0.47 28.79 -0.51
N GLN A 146 -1.09 29.84 -0.01
CA GLN A 146 -0.40 30.95 0.67
C GLN A 146 -0.24 30.73 2.19
N ALA A 147 -0.96 29.77 2.75
CA ALA A 147 -0.85 29.38 4.15
C ALA A 147 -0.93 27.86 4.30
N ALA A 148 -0.45 27.37 5.43
CA ALA A 148 -0.58 25.97 5.82
C ALA A 148 -1.31 25.89 7.16
N ARG A 149 -2.15 24.84 7.34
CA ARG A 149 -3.00 24.63 8.52
C ARG A 149 -2.80 23.22 9.07
N GLY A 150 -2.70 23.13 10.38
CA GLY A 150 -2.63 21.84 11.07
C GLY A 150 -3.36 21.87 12.40
N ASP A 151 -3.84 20.70 12.87
CA ASP A 151 -4.47 20.53 14.17
C ASP A 151 -3.40 20.12 15.18
N VAL A 152 -3.41 20.76 16.35
CA VAL A 152 -2.46 20.53 17.45
C VAL A 152 -3.22 20.21 18.73
N SER A 153 -2.66 19.32 19.56
CA SER A 153 -3.28 18.91 20.82
C SER A 153 -3.38 20.03 21.87
N ALA A 154 -2.48 21.02 21.77
CA ALA A 154 -2.50 22.25 22.54
C ALA A 154 -1.81 23.34 21.74
N LEU A 155 -2.20 24.62 21.94
CA LEU A 155 -1.55 25.72 21.25
C LEU A 155 -0.07 25.80 21.66
N PRO A 156 0.90 25.69 20.73
CA PRO A 156 2.32 25.76 21.05
C PRO A 156 2.75 27.22 21.31
N GLY A 157 3.80 27.43 22.10
CA GLY A 157 4.36 28.75 22.31
C GLY A 157 4.98 29.38 21.06
N ASN A 158 5.35 28.56 20.08
CA ASN A 158 5.83 29.02 18.76
C ASN A 158 5.55 27.97 17.70
N VAL A 159 5.52 28.41 16.43
CA VAL A 159 5.23 27.52 15.30
C VAL A 159 5.97 27.95 14.03
N VAL A 160 6.39 26.97 13.26
CA VAL A 160 6.93 27.14 11.91
C VAL A 160 6.40 26.02 11.02
N VAL A 161 6.21 26.29 9.74
CA VAL A 161 5.98 25.25 8.74
C VAL A 161 7.32 24.84 8.16
N LEU A 162 7.67 23.59 8.36
CA LEU A 162 8.85 23.01 7.74
C LEU A 162 8.41 22.02 6.65
N ARG A 163 9.18 22.00 5.57
CA ARG A 163 9.10 20.97 4.52
C ARG A 163 10.24 20.00 4.73
N ARG A 164 9.93 18.72 4.76
CA ARG A 164 10.97 17.69 4.66
C ARG A 164 11.46 17.62 3.22
N SER A 165 12.77 17.59 3.03
CA SER A 165 13.36 17.23 1.74
C SER A 165 12.80 15.87 1.34
N LYS A 166 12.55 15.65 0.05
CA LYS A 166 12.18 14.33 -0.47
C LYS A 166 13.30 13.36 -0.06
N ALA A 167 13.06 12.58 0.99
CA ALA A 167 13.96 11.48 1.33
C ALA A 167 13.90 10.48 0.17
N THR A 168 15.02 9.85 -0.16
CA THR A 168 15.01 8.69 -1.04
C THR A 168 14.07 7.67 -0.41
N LEU A 169 13.09 7.21 -1.17
CA LEU A 169 12.15 6.20 -0.71
C LEU A 169 12.94 4.95 -0.30
N GLN A 170 12.76 4.48 0.92
CA GLN A 170 13.29 3.20 1.33
C GLN A 170 12.42 2.10 0.73
N VAL A 171 13.05 1.13 0.08
CA VAL A 171 12.38 -0.07 -0.42
C VAL A 171 13.02 -1.27 0.24
N ALA A 172 12.31 -1.88 1.17
CA ALA A 172 12.75 -3.11 1.81
C ALA A 172 12.10 -4.32 1.14
N GLY A 173 12.71 -5.50 1.32
CA GLY A 173 12.12 -6.73 0.82
C GLY A 173 12.52 -7.94 1.65
N SER A 174 11.56 -8.79 2.02
CA SER A 174 11.83 -10.03 2.74
C SER A 174 12.08 -11.19 1.77
N LEU A 175 13.15 -11.94 2.01
CA LEU A 175 13.55 -13.09 1.20
C LEU A 175 13.49 -14.38 2.03
N PRO A 176 12.57 -15.31 1.73
CA PRO A 176 12.49 -16.60 2.40
C PRO A 176 13.80 -17.40 2.27
N ALA A 177 14.17 -18.17 3.30
CA ALA A 177 15.38 -18.97 3.30
C ALA A 177 15.37 -19.99 2.14
N GLY A 178 16.50 -20.09 1.45
CA GLY A 178 16.69 -21.07 0.37
C GLY A 178 16.03 -20.69 -0.96
N THR A 179 15.51 -19.48 -1.10
CA THR A 179 14.93 -18.96 -2.35
C THR A 179 15.87 -17.98 -3.03
N ASN A 180 15.59 -17.67 -4.30
CA ASN A 180 16.39 -16.75 -5.11
C ASN A 180 15.72 -15.38 -5.22
N LEU A 181 16.51 -14.32 -5.08
CA LEU A 181 16.00 -12.95 -5.24
C LEU A 181 15.55 -12.69 -6.68
N ASP A 182 14.36 -12.12 -6.84
CA ASP A 182 13.87 -11.65 -8.15
C ASP A 182 14.73 -10.48 -8.64
N LYS A 183 15.19 -10.56 -9.88
CA LYS A 183 16.02 -9.51 -10.50
C LYS A 183 15.31 -8.16 -10.59
N ARG A 184 13.98 -8.16 -10.69
CA ARG A 184 13.17 -6.93 -10.68
C ARG A 184 13.26 -6.26 -9.30
N ALA A 185 13.19 -7.06 -8.23
CA ALA A 185 13.39 -6.60 -6.87
C ALA A 185 14.80 -6.03 -6.67
N GLU A 186 15.82 -6.76 -7.12
CA GLU A 186 17.22 -6.38 -6.95
C GLU A 186 17.54 -4.98 -7.46
N SER A 187 16.88 -4.54 -8.52
CA SER A 187 17.11 -3.21 -9.12
C SER A 187 16.51 -2.05 -8.31
N VAL A 188 15.59 -2.31 -7.37
CA VAL A 188 14.79 -1.28 -6.69
C VAL A 188 15.03 -1.27 -5.19
N ILE A 189 15.31 -2.42 -4.58
CA ILE A 189 15.45 -2.52 -3.12
C ILE A 189 16.66 -1.75 -2.61
N THR A 190 16.48 -1.11 -1.47
CA THR A 190 17.56 -0.45 -0.69
C THR A 190 18.01 -1.30 0.48
N THR A 191 17.15 -2.22 0.93
CA THR A 191 17.40 -3.13 2.05
C THR A 191 16.79 -4.50 1.76
N LEU A 192 17.56 -5.57 2.00
CA LEU A 192 17.11 -6.95 1.92
C LEU A 192 17.04 -7.56 3.31
N HIS A 193 15.92 -8.21 3.62
CA HIS A 193 15.69 -8.96 4.85
C HIS A 193 15.64 -10.47 4.58
N PRO A 194 16.80 -11.17 4.47
CA PRO A 194 16.80 -12.63 4.40
C PRO A 194 16.23 -13.22 5.70
N ILE A 195 15.19 -14.06 5.58
CA ILE A 195 14.54 -14.72 6.72
C ILE A 195 15.37 -15.96 7.07
N VAL A 196 16.27 -15.82 8.03
CA VAL A 196 17.27 -16.87 8.31
C VAL A 196 17.42 -17.22 9.78
N PHE A 197 16.95 -16.37 10.68
CA PHE A 197 17.02 -16.62 12.11
C PHE A 197 15.67 -16.95 12.72
N ILE A 198 15.68 -17.84 13.71
CA ILE A 198 14.50 -18.28 14.46
C ILE A 198 14.86 -18.24 15.94
N PRO A 199 14.04 -17.64 16.82
CA PRO A 199 14.24 -17.66 18.27
C PRO A 199 13.99 -19.05 18.83
N ALA A 200 14.76 -19.44 19.83
CA ALA A 200 14.55 -20.66 20.62
C ALA A 200 14.05 -20.31 22.04
N ASP A 201 13.33 -21.23 22.67
CA ASP A 201 12.68 -21.04 23.96
C ASP A 201 13.65 -20.65 25.10
N ASP A 202 14.90 -21.06 24.99
CA ASP A 202 15.96 -20.76 25.97
C ASP A 202 16.65 -19.39 25.73
N GLY A 203 16.16 -18.61 24.76
CA GLY A 203 16.73 -17.34 24.35
C GLY A 203 17.90 -17.43 23.36
N ALA A 204 18.31 -18.63 22.95
CA ALA A 204 19.23 -18.76 21.83
C ALA A 204 18.54 -18.42 20.50
N ILE A 205 19.34 -18.30 19.44
CA ILE A 205 18.84 -18.18 18.06
C ILE A 205 19.34 -19.36 17.24
N ALA A 206 18.50 -19.87 16.38
CA ALA A 206 18.85 -20.87 15.39
C ALA A 206 18.89 -20.23 13.99
N GLY A 207 19.63 -20.84 13.07
CA GLY A 207 19.75 -20.40 11.69
C GLY A 207 21.20 -20.21 11.27
N LEU A 208 21.39 -20.06 9.96
CA LEU A 208 22.70 -19.81 9.38
C LEU A 208 22.71 -18.43 8.71
N PRO A 209 23.81 -17.68 8.82
CA PRO A 209 23.96 -16.43 8.08
C PRO A 209 23.72 -16.64 6.58
N PRO A 210 23.00 -15.74 5.91
CA PRO A 210 22.74 -15.86 4.48
C PRO A 210 24.03 -15.68 3.70
N ALA A 211 24.21 -16.48 2.65
CA ALA A 211 25.20 -16.20 1.62
C ALA A 211 24.62 -15.12 0.70
N VAL A 212 24.87 -13.85 0.99
CA VAL A 212 24.41 -12.76 0.13
C VAL A 212 25.58 -12.23 -0.69
N PRO A 213 25.49 -12.20 -2.03
CA PRO A 213 26.51 -11.61 -2.86
C PRO A 213 26.63 -10.10 -2.58
N PRO A 214 27.79 -9.48 -2.83
CA PRO A 214 27.94 -8.05 -2.75
C PRO A 214 26.91 -7.35 -3.66
N ALA A 215 26.11 -6.46 -3.08
CA ALA A 215 25.03 -5.77 -3.78
C ALA A 215 24.99 -4.28 -3.40
N SER A 216 24.19 -3.52 -4.15
CA SER A 216 23.97 -2.09 -3.88
C SER A 216 23.05 -1.84 -2.69
N TYR A 217 22.34 -2.86 -2.19
CA TYR A 217 21.43 -2.78 -1.07
C TYR A 217 22.08 -3.24 0.25
N LYS A 218 21.52 -2.80 1.36
CA LYS A 218 21.93 -3.26 2.69
C LYS A 218 21.33 -4.64 2.98
N VAL A 219 22.11 -5.48 3.67
CA VAL A 219 21.61 -6.77 4.18
C VAL A 219 21.34 -6.63 5.66
N VAL A 220 20.09 -6.81 6.03
CA VAL A 220 19.55 -6.74 7.38
C VAL A 220 18.73 -8.02 7.59
N PRO A 221 19.36 -9.13 8.02
CA PRO A 221 18.65 -10.40 8.19
C PRO A 221 17.43 -10.26 9.09
N ALA A 222 16.41 -11.09 8.87
CA ALA A 222 15.24 -11.15 9.72
C ALA A 222 15.31 -12.34 10.67
N ILE A 223 14.90 -12.10 11.92
CA ILE A 223 14.57 -13.12 12.91
C ILE A 223 13.07 -13.20 13.04
N VAL A 224 12.48 -14.34 12.69
CA VAL A 224 11.03 -14.55 12.65
C VAL A 224 10.63 -15.60 13.65
N ALA A 225 9.70 -15.28 14.53
CA ALA A 225 9.20 -16.24 15.51
C ALA A 225 8.27 -17.28 14.85
N PRO A 226 8.45 -18.58 15.12
CA PRO A 226 7.58 -19.63 14.59
C PRO A 226 6.16 -19.58 15.19
N SER A 227 6.06 -19.08 16.42
CA SER A 227 4.79 -18.81 17.08
C SER A 227 4.95 -17.70 18.12
N PRO A 228 3.88 -17.00 18.51
CA PRO A 228 3.91 -16.02 19.60
C PRO A 228 4.37 -16.62 20.93
N ASP A 229 4.05 -17.87 21.20
CA ASP A 229 4.34 -18.54 22.48
C ASP A 229 5.85 -18.61 22.78
N VAL A 230 6.68 -18.77 21.75
CA VAL A 230 8.14 -18.76 21.89
C VAL A 230 8.63 -17.42 22.39
N VAL A 231 8.17 -16.32 21.78
CA VAL A 231 8.53 -14.96 22.18
C VAL A 231 7.99 -14.65 23.58
N ASP A 232 6.74 -15.00 23.84
CA ASP A 232 6.12 -14.83 25.17
C ASP A 232 6.92 -15.57 26.25
N GLY A 233 7.38 -16.79 25.96
CA GLY A 233 8.25 -17.58 26.84
C GLY A 233 9.56 -16.86 27.15
N ILE A 234 10.24 -16.37 26.14
CA ILE A 234 11.48 -15.60 26.28
C ILE A 234 11.28 -14.35 27.13
N LEU A 235 10.22 -13.59 26.87
CA LEU A 235 9.95 -12.30 27.53
C LEU A 235 9.51 -12.44 29.00
N ARG A 236 9.00 -13.60 29.44
CA ARG A 236 8.62 -13.82 30.84
C ARG A 236 9.80 -13.83 31.81
N SER A 237 11.01 -14.13 31.32
CA SER A 237 12.23 -14.16 32.14
C SER A 237 13.20 -13.06 31.70
N THR A 238 13.68 -12.26 32.64
CA THR A 238 14.68 -11.21 32.38
C THR A 238 15.99 -11.81 31.88
N ASP A 239 16.42 -12.93 32.45
CA ASP A 239 17.68 -13.60 32.05
C ASP A 239 17.59 -14.13 30.63
N THR A 240 16.48 -14.78 30.27
CA THR A 240 16.24 -15.28 28.92
C THR A 240 16.14 -14.14 27.91
N THR A 241 15.45 -13.05 28.27
CA THR A 241 15.34 -11.84 27.46
C THR A 241 16.71 -11.22 27.15
N ASN A 242 17.56 -11.06 28.19
CA ASN A 242 18.91 -10.51 28.04
C ASN A 242 19.81 -11.42 27.21
N LYS A 243 19.74 -12.75 27.47
CA LYS A 243 20.45 -13.74 26.66
C LYS A 243 20.05 -13.63 25.18
N HIS A 244 18.76 -13.51 24.93
CA HIS A 244 18.22 -13.41 23.57
C HIS A 244 18.68 -12.13 22.85
N ALA A 245 18.58 -10.97 23.49
CA ALA A 245 19.09 -9.71 22.94
C ALA A 245 20.59 -9.80 22.61
N GLY A 246 21.40 -10.35 23.51
CA GLY A 246 22.83 -10.57 23.28
C GLY A 246 23.11 -11.53 22.12
N ALA A 247 22.39 -12.66 22.05
CA ALA A 247 22.56 -13.62 20.96
C ALA A 247 22.26 -13.00 19.57
N ILE A 248 21.24 -12.15 19.48
CA ILE A 248 20.91 -11.41 18.25
C ILE A 248 22.04 -10.43 17.91
N ALA A 249 22.48 -9.62 18.87
CA ALA A 249 23.55 -8.63 18.64
C ALA A 249 24.85 -9.30 18.20
N ASP A 250 25.22 -10.41 18.83
CA ASP A 250 26.40 -11.22 18.46
C ASP A 250 26.29 -11.79 17.04
N ALA A 251 25.11 -12.28 16.64
CA ALA A 251 24.89 -12.79 15.28
C ALA A 251 25.03 -11.68 14.23
N VAL A 252 24.51 -10.49 14.50
CA VAL A 252 24.64 -9.31 13.61
C VAL A 252 26.11 -8.91 13.47
N LYS A 253 26.83 -8.86 14.58
CA LYS A 253 28.24 -8.49 14.62
C LYS A 253 29.11 -9.51 13.88
N ASN A 254 28.94 -10.80 14.20
CA ASN A 254 29.71 -11.89 13.62
C ASN A 254 29.44 -12.07 12.13
N GLY A 255 28.21 -11.85 11.69
CA GLY A 255 27.82 -11.87 10.28
C GLY A 255 28.16 -10.59 9.51
N ASN A 256 28.69 -9.56 10.20
CA ASN A 256 28.97 -8.23 9.65
C ASN A 256 27.77 -7.63 8.89
N PHE A 257 26.55 -7.85 9.41
CA PHE A 257 25.31 -7.31 8.82
C PHE A 257 25.13 -5.83 9.15
N ALA A 258 24.35 -5.13 8.33
CA ALA A 258 24.04 -3.71 8.56
C ALA A 258 23.10 -3.50 9.77
N GLY A 259 22.39 -4.53 10.20
CA GLY A 259 21.43 -4.53 11.29
C GLY A 259 20.68 -5.85 11.37
N ILE A 260 19.55 -5.82 12.05
CA ILE A 260 18.59 -6.94 12.18
C ILE A 260 17.17 -6.43 12.00
N ASP A 261 16.29 -7.23 11.40
CA ASP A 261 14.85 -7.09 11.44
C ASP A 261 14.25 -8.10 12.43
N VAL A 262 13.52 -7.60 13.44
CA VAL A 262 12.85 -8.43 14.44
C VAL A 262 11.38 -8.49 14.08
N ASP A 263 10.95 -9.63 13.53
CA ASP A 263 9.54 -9.89 13.18
C ASP A 263 8.88 -10.76 14.25
N TYR A 264 8.44 -10.10 15.33
CA TYR A 264 7.74 -10.72 16.46
C TYR A 264 6.30 -10.21 16.53
N ARG A 265 5.40 -10.95 15.87
CA ARG A 265 3.99 -10.59 15.77
C ARG A 265 3.16 -11.29 16.85
N ASN A 266 2.04 -10.66 17.21
CA ASN A 266 1.05 -11.22 18.14
C ASN A 266 1.59 -11.53 19.54
N VAL A 267 2.61 -10.80 20.00
CA VAL A 267 3.10 -10.86 21.39
C VAL A 267 1.94 -10.57 22.33
N ASN A 268 1.86 -11.32 23.43
CA ASN A 268 0.79 -11.16 24.43
C ASN A 268 0.75 -9.71 24.95
N PRO A 269 -0.40 -9.02 24.91
CA PRO A 269 -0.51 -7.63 25.36
C PRO A 269 -0.05 -7.37 26.79
N THR A 270 -0.12 -8.37 27.66
CA THR A 270 0.36 -8.27 29.05
C THR A 270 1.88 -8.17 29.17
N LEU A 271 2.60 -8.46 28.08
CA LEU A 271 4.06 -8.38 28.01
C LEU A 271 4.59 -7.09 27.36
N LYS A 272 3.73 -6.08 27.18
CA LYS A 272 4.07 -4.79 26.57
C LYS A 272 5.37 -4.18 27.12
N ASP A 273 5.47 -4.05 28.43
CA ASP A 273 6.64 -3.44 29.07
C ASP A 273 7.90 -4.32 28.91
N ARG A 274 7.71 -5.64 28.91
CA ARG A 274 8.79 -6.60 28.70
C ARG A 274 9.30 -6.55 27.26
N PHE A 275 8.41 -6.48 26.29
CA PHE A 275 8.76 -6.32 24.88
C PHE A 275 9.52 -5.00 24.66
N THR A 276 9.04 -3.90 25.23
CA THR A 276 9.71 -2.60 25.17
C THR A 276 11.12 -2.66 25.78
N ALA A 277 11.29 -3.33 26.92
CA ALA A 277 12.58 -3.50 27.58
C ALA A 277 13.55 -4.35 26.71
N PHE A 278 13.06 -5.44 26.11
CA PHE A 278 13.82 -6.24 25.16
C PHE A 278 14.33 -5.39 23.99
N VAL A 279 13.43 -4.64 23.32
CA VAL A 279 13.78 -3.76 22.21
C VAL A 279 14.77 -2.68 22.63
N SER A 280 14.62 -2.13 23.83
CA SER A 280 15.55 -1.12 24.36
C SER A 280 16.96 -1.67 24.59
N GLN A 281 17.08 -2.89 25.14
CA GLN A 281 18.38 -3.53 25.32
C GLN A 281 19.03 -3.85 23.96
N LEU A 282 18.26 -4.45 23.05
CA LEU A 282 18.77 -4.81 21.72
C LEU A 282 19.20 -3.57 20.91
N ALA A 283 18.38 -2.50 20.91
CA ALA A 283 18.73 -1.24 20.26
C ALA A 283 20.05 -0.66 20.80
N LYS A 284 20.22 -0.66 22.14
CA LYS A 284 21.45 -0.20 22.78
C LYS A 284 22.67 -0.98 22.30
N ASP A 285 22.58 -2.30 22.25
CA ASP A 285 23.70 -3.17 21.88
C ASP A 285 24.05 -3.00 20.39
N LEU A 286 23.05 -2.96 19.52
CA LEU A 286 23.24 -2.74 18.07
C LEU A 286 23.82 -1.35 17.76
N HIS A 287 23.27 -0.30 18.35
CA HIS A 287 23.71 1.07 18.11
C HIS A 287 25.13 1.33 18.63
N ALA A 288 25.57 0.65 19.67
CA ALA A 288 26.96 0.72 20.15
C ALA A 288 27.96 0.26 19.08
N ASP A 289 27.58 -0.69 18.23
CA ASP A 289 28.35 -1.19 17.10
C ASP A 289 28.01 -0.50 15.74
N GLY A 290 27.18 0.55 15.76
CA GLY A 290 26.74 1.29 14.56
C GLY A 290 25.80 0.48 13.65
N ARG A 291 25.07 -0.50 14.20
CA ARG A 291 24.14 -1.37 13.48
C ARG A 291 22.70 -0.88 13.67
N SER A 292 21.84 -1.10 12.69
CA SER A 292 20.45 -0.67 12.73
C SER A 292 19.50 -1.73 13.30
N LEU A 293 18.42 -1.27 13.92
CA LEU A 293 17.29 -2.09 14.36
C LEU A 293 16.06 -1.79 13.51
N THR A 294 15.58 -2.79 12.79
CA THR A 294 14.26 -2.79 12.17
C THR A 294 13.31 -3.64 13.02
N LEU A 295 12.07 -3.18 13.16
CA LEU A 295 11.00 -3.92 13.81
C LEU A 295 9.87 -4.14 12.82
N THR A 296 9.53 -5.39 12.53
CA THR A 296 8.32 -5.74 11.80
C THR A 296 7.20 -6.06 12.79
N VAL A 297 6.17 -5.20 12.80
CA VAL A 297 5.07 -5.26 13.78
C VAL A 297 3.71 -5.23 13.09
N PRO A 298 2.68 -5.89 13.66
CA PRO A 298 1.34 -5.85 13.12
C PRO A 298 0.73 -4.44 13.23
N LEU A 299 -0.23 -4.14 12.38
CA LEU A 299 -1.07 -2.96 12.54
C LEU A 299 -1.84 -3.04 13.87
N PRO A 300 -2.12 -1.90 14.55
CA PRO A 300 -3.08 -1.87 15.65
C PRO A 300 -4.42 -2.48 15.20
N SER A 301 -4.94 -3.42 15.97
CA SER A 301 -6.24 -4.01 15.67
C SER A 301 -7.36 -3.00 15.96
N ASN A 302 -8.36 -2.95 15.08
CA ASN A 302 -9.53 -2.11 15.23
C ASN A 302 -10.64 -2.94 15.89
N ASP A 303 -10.85 -2.74 17.18
CA ASP A 303 -11.95 -3.37 17.90
C ASP A 303 -13.08 -2.34 18.11
N SER A 304 -14.17 -2.53 17.35
CA SER A 304 -15.37 -1.70 17.45
C SER A 304 -15.10 -0.19 17.39
N GLY A 305 -14.15 0.23 16.55
CA GLY A 305 -13.76 1.64 16.38
C GLY A 305 -12.68 2.11 17.34
N THR A 306 -12.18 1.25 18.24
CA THR A 306 -11.07 1.55 19.14
C THR A 306 -9.82 0.80 18.71
N LEU A 307 -8.75 1.53 18.45
CA LEU A 307 -7.48 0.93 18.05
C LEU A 307 -6.74 0.37 19.27
N GLN A 308 -6.39 -0.91 19.21
CA GLN A 308 -5.65 -1.63 20.24
C GLN A 308 -4.21 -1.84 19.79
N SER A 309 -3.27 -1.33 20.55
CA SER A 309 -1.83 -1.43 20.26
C SER A 309 -1.23 -2.80 20.62
N GLY A 310 -1.96 -3.66 21.33
CA GLY A 310 -1.42 -4.93 21.81
C GLY A 310 -0.19 -4.72 22.71
N ALA A 311 0.85 -5.49 22.46
CA ALA A 311 2.12 -5.40 23.17
C ALA A 311 3.07 -4.29 22.64
N TYR A 312 2.62 -3.44 21.68
CA TYR A 312 3.52 -2.51 20.99
C TYR A 312 3.32 -1.08 21.50
N ASP A 313 4.31 -0.57 22.24
CA ASP A 313 4.36 0.83 22.66
C ASP A 313 4.94 1.68 21.52
N TRP A 314 4.06 2.19 20.66
CA TRP A 314 4.45 2.93 19.46
C TRP A 314 5.36 4.12 19.74
N GLU A 315 5.14 4.84 20.84
CA GLU A 315 5.99 5.99 21.18
C GLU A 315 7.41 5.56 21.58
N GLN A 316 7.53 4.50 22.35
CA GLN A 316 8.83 3.98 22.77
C GLN A 316 9.53 3.26 21.61
N LEU A 317 8.82 2.39 20.88
CA LEU A 317 9.38 1.69 19.72
C LEU A 317 9.85 2.67 18.64
N GLY A 318 9.09 3.75 18.41
CA GLY A 318 9.48 4.80 17.46
C GLY A 318 10.76 5.56 17.84
N LYS A 319 11.10 5.62 19.14
CA LYS A 319 12.36 6.21 19.62
C LYS A 319 13.53 5.22 19.49
N LEU A 320 13.28 3.95 19.72
CA LEU A 320 14.29 2.90 19.80
C LEU A 320 14.70 2.33 18.45
N ALA A 321 13.72 2.05 17.58
CA ALA A 321 13.99 1.49 16.26
C ALA A 321 14.45 2.55 15.26
N ASP A 322 15.29 2.14 14.30
CA ASP A 322 15.67 2.95 13.14
C ASP A 322 14.60 2.87 12.05
N THR A 323 13.98 1.71 11.91
CA THR A 323 12.89 1.44 10.95
C THR A 323 11.78 0.62 11.62
N ILE A 324 10.53 0.93 11.31
CA ILE A 324 9.37 0.13 11.69
C ILE A 324 8.63 -0.27 10.42
N GLU A 325 8.60 -1.56 10.14
CA GLU A 325 7.82 -2.15 9.06
C GLU A 325 6.43 -2.54 9.58
N LEU A 326 5.42 -1.99 8.96
CA LEU A 326 4.04 -2.32 9.30
C LEU A 326 3.61 -3.53 8.47
N ALA A 327 3.37 -4.65 9.12
CA ALA A 327 2.83 -5.83 8.45
C ALA A 327 1.50 -5.49 7.76
N GLY A 328 1.35 -5.89 6.51
CA GLY A 328 0.16 -5.58 5.72
C GLY A 328 -1.11 -6.23 6.28
N GLU A 329 -2.26 -5.57 6.12
CA GLU A 329 -3.58 -6.14 6.41
C GLU A 329 -3.86 -7.30 5.44
N LEU A 330 -4.27 -8.44 5.97
CA LEU A 330 -4.61 -9.61 5.15
C LEU A 330 -6.08 -9.60 4.72
N ASP A 331 -6.96 -9.02 5.53
CA ASP A 331 -8.38 -8.90 5.17
C ASP A 331 -8.58 -7.81 4.12
N GLN A 332 -8.76 -8.22 2.88
CA GLN A 332 -8.81 -7.31 1.75
C GLN A 332 -10.08 -6.44 1.72
N GLU A 333 -11.17 -6.90 2.31
CA GLU A 333 -12.40 -6.10 2.45
C GLU A 333 -12.19 -4.94 3.44
N LEU A 334 -11.32 -5.12 4.43
CA LEU A 334 -11.02 -4.12 5.45
C LEU A 334 -9.67 -3.43 5.23
N TYR A 335 -8.92 -3.79 4.19
CA TYR A 335 -7.54 -3.35 3.98
C TYR A 335 -7.36 -1.84 4.11
N PHE A 336 -8.10 -1.06 3.34
CA PHE A 336 -7.95 0.40 3.34
C PHE A 336 -8.47 1.02 4.63
N GLN A 337 -9.63 0.57 5.12
CA GLN A 337 -10.21 1.07 6.36
C GLN A 337 -9.27 0.87 7.55
N ASN A 338 -8.78 -0.35 7.76
CA ASN A 338 -7.92 -0.68 8.88
C ASN A 338 -6.53 -0.04 8.74
N THR A 339 -5.95 -0.07 7.54
CA THR A 339 -4.64 0.51 7.30
C THR A 339 -4.65 2.03 7.47
N GLU A 340 -5.66 2.73 6.96
CA GLU A 340 -5.77 4.19 7.12
C GLU A 340 -5.97 4.59 8.58
N ALA A 341 -6.83 3.87 9.32
CA ALA A 341 -7.01 4.11 10.75
C ALA A 341 -5.69 3.87 11.53
N ALA A 342 -5.01 2.76 11.24
CA ALA A 342 -3.73 2.43 11.86
C ALA A 342 -2.64 3.45 11.52
N LEU A 343 -2.51 3.85 10.25
CA LEU A 343 -1.53 4.86 9.83
C LEU A 343 -1.77 6.21 10.50
N THR A 344 -3.03 6.63 10.60
CA THR A 344 -3.38 7.85 11.33
C THR A 344 -2.92 7.77 12.78
N TYR A 345 -3.21 6.66 13.46
CA TYR A 345 -2.81 6.45 14.86
C TYR A 345 -1.29 6.40 15.06
N ILE A 346 -0.58 5.66 14.18
CA ILE A 346 0.87 5.44 14.30
C ILE A 346 1.65 6.72 13.96
N THR A 347 1.26 7.42 12.91
CA THR A 347 2.00 8.62 12.44
C THR A 347 1.90 9.82 13.37
N ASP A 348 0.99 9.79 14.34
CA ASP A 348 0.96 10.76 15.44
C ASP A 348 1.98 10.43 16.55
N ARG A 349 2.53 9.21 16.58
CA ARG A 349 3.41 8.70 17.64
C ARG A 349 4.81 8.38 17.19
N VAL A 350 4.97 8.04 15.92
CA VAL A 350 6.24 7.61 15.31
C VAL A 350 6.61 8.57 14.19
N ASP A 351 7.89 8.92 14.07
CA ASP A 351 8.39 9.68 12.92
C ASP A 351 8.13 8.91 11.63
N ARG A 352 7.35 9.51 10.74
CA ARG A 352 6.92 8.92 9.46
C ARG A 352 8.09 8.43 8.61
N SER A 353 9.27 9.07 8.71
CA SER A 353 10.46 8.66 7.98
C SER A 353 11.02 7.31 8.40
N LYS A 354 10.62 6.81 9.56
CA LYS A 354 10.99 5.49 10.06
C LYS A 354 9.99 4.40 9.70
N ILE A 355 8.83 4.75 9.14
CA ILE A 355 7.75 3.82 8.89
C ILE A 355 7.80 3.34 7.44
N LEU A 356 7.81 2.03 7.24
CA LEU A 356 7.61 1.36 5.96
C LEU A 356 6.26 0.63 5.97
N LEU A 357 5.47 0.80 4.91
CA LEU A 357 4.24 0.04 4.72
C LEU A 357 4.53 -1.22 3.92
N SER A 358 4.25 -2.39 4.50
CA SER A 358 4.41 -3.64 3.78
C SER A 358 3.25 -3.89 2.82
N ILE A 359 3.60 -4.26 1.59
CA ILE A 359 2.67 -4.74 0.57
C ILE A 359 3.01 -6.18 0.21
N SER A 360 2.02 -6.94 -0.24
CA SER A 360 2.21 -8.32 -0.68
C SER A 360 2.26 -8.38 -2.20
N SER A 361 3.20 -9.17 -2.73
CA SER A 361 3.20 -9.62 -4.13
C SER A 361 2.27 -10.81 -4.35
N LEU A 362 1.77 -11.44 -3.28
CA LEU A 362 0.91 -12.60 -3.33
C LEU A 362 -0.57 -12.20 -3.26
N SER A 363 -1.38 -12.91 -4.03
CA SER A 363 -2.84 -12.83 -3.96
C SER A 363 -3.36 -13.42 -2.66
N ILE A 364 -4.51 -12.96 -2.21
CA ILE A 364 -5.15 -13.44 -0.97
C ILE A 364 -6.43 -14.18 -1.33
N GLU A 365 -6.62 -15.35 -0.75
CA GLU A 365 -7.89 -16.10 -0.81
C GLU A 365 -8.53 -16.17 0.57
N ARG A 366 -9.84 -15.92 0.64
CA ARG A 366 -10.67 -16.16 1.81
C ARG A 366 -11.57 -17.37 1.55
N GLY A 367 -11.58 -18.33 2.46
CA GLY A 367 -12.50 -19.45 2.51
C GLY A 367 -13.09 -19.63 3.90
N GLY A 368 -13.91 -20.68 4.10
CA GLY A 368 -14.41 -21.04 5.42
C GLY A 368 -13.31 -21.47 6.41
N ASP A 369 -12.13 -21.77 5.91
CA ASP A 369 -10.91 -22.14 6.63
C ASP A 369 -9.98 -20.93 6.92
N GLY A 370 -10.43 -19.71 6.62
CA GLY A 370 -9.70 -18.47 6.88
C GLY A 370 -9.06 -17.85 5.64
N LEU A 371 -8.05 -16.99 5.88
CA LEU A 371 -7.28 -16.30 4.86
C LEU A 371 -5.99 -17.04 4.55
N ARG A 372 -5.62 -17.10 3.28
CA ARG A 372 -4.34 -17.65 2.83
C ARG A 372 -3.78 -16.89 1.64
N THR A 373 -2.47 -16.92 1.48
CA THR A 373 -1.77 -16.39 0.32
C THR A 373 -1.71 -17.41 -0.81
N MET A 374 -1.63 -16.93 -2.05
CA MET A 374 -1.35 -17.75 -3.23
C MET A 374 -0.60 -16.96 -4.29
N SER A 375 0.11 -17.67 -5.18
CA SER A 375 0.76 -17.04 -6.32
C SER A 375 -0.24 -16.42 -7.29
N LEU A 376 0.21 -15.45 -8.11
CA LEU A 376 -0.62 -14.89 -9.18
C LEU A 376 -1.04 -15.96 -10.19
N ASN A 377 -0.10 -16.86 -10.54
CA ASN A 377 -0.41 -17.96 -11.47
C ASN A 377 -1.47 -18.90 -10.92
N ASP A 378 -1.41 -19.24 -9.63
CA ASP A 378 -2.44 -20.06 -9.00
C ASP A 378 -3.79 -19.36 -8.98
N ALA A 379 -3.81 -18.06 -8.66
CA ALA A 379 -5.03 -17.26 -8.67
C ALA A 379 -5.69 -17.24 -10.05
N LEU A 380 -4.91 -16.91 -11.10
CA LEU A 380 -5.43 -16.86 -12.46
C LEU A 380 -5.76 -18.25 -13.04
N SER A 381 -4.99 -19.27 -12.68
CA SER A 381 -5.32 -20.66 -13.04
C SER A 381 -6.66 -21.10 -12.44
N ARG A 382 -6.98 -20.69 -11.21
CA ARG A 382 -8.31 -20.91 -10.62
C ARG A 382 -9.39 -20.15 -11.36
N ALA A 383 -9.13 -18.88 -11.69
CA ALA A 383 -10.05 -18.07 -12.48
C ALA A 383 -10.25 -18.59 -13.91
N SER A 384 -9.33 -19.37 -14.46
CA SER A 384 -9.41 -19.94 -15.81
C SER A 384 -9.98 -21.36 -15.89
N GLN A 385 -10.31 -22.01 -14.76
CA GLN A 385 -10.95 -23.33 -14.78
C GLN A 385 -12.28 -23.26 -15.52
N LEU A 386 -12.53 -24.18 -16.40
CA LEU A 386 -13.77 -24.22 -17.17
C LEU A 386 -14.54 -25.53 -16.93
N THR A 387 -15.85 -25.48 -17.08
CA THR A 387 -16.74 -26.61 -16.95
C THR A 387 -17.45 -26.89 -18.27
N VAL A 388 -17.41 -28.15 -18.70
CA VAL A 388 -18.14 -28.62 -19.86
C VAL A 388 -19.51 -29.12 -19.38
N LYS A 389 -20.60 -28.51 -19.82
CA LYS A 389 -21.96 -28.92 -19.48
C LYS A 389 -22.48 -29.86 -20.57
N SER A 390 -22.25 -31.16 -20.37
CA SER A 390 -22.82 -32.20 -21.19
C SER A 390 -23.42 -33.30 -20.30
N THR A 391 -24.57 -33.80 -20.69
CA THR A 391 -25.26 -34.91 -19.98
C THR A 391 -25.02 -36.27 -20.64
N GLY A 392 -24.20 -36.33 -21.67
CA GLY A 392 -23.91 -37.57 -22.40
C GLY A 392 -22.80 -37.38 -23.44
N ASP A 393 -22.65 -38.38 -24.30
CA ASP A 393 -21.67 -38.37 -25.38
C ASP A 393 -21.90 -37.20 -26.32
N ILE A 394 -20.82 -36.52 -26.68
CA ILE A 394 -20.85 -35.40 -27.63
C ILE A 394 -20.65 -35.98 -29.03
N THR A 395 -21.64 -35.80 -29.91
CA THR A 395 -21.62 -36.32 -31.28
C THR A 395 -21.18 -35.22 -32.26
N PRO A 396 -20.75 -35.61 -33.50
CA PRO A 396 -20.39 -34.67 -34.53
C PRO A 396 -21.47 -33.59 -34.79
N GLY A 397 -21.09 -32.32 -34.80
CA GLY A 397 -22.01 -31.19 -34.98
C GLY A 397 -22.86 -30.78 -33.78
N ALA A 398 -22.74 -31.48 -32.65
CA ALA A 398 -23.45 -31.15 -31.41
C ALA A 398 -22.98 -29.77 -30.87
N THR A 399 -23.86 -29.10 -30.14
CA THR A 399 -23.53 -27.85 -29.44
C THR A 399 -23.44 -28.13 -27.94
N VAL A 400 -22.33 -27.77 -27.35
CA VAL A 400 -22.01 -27.97 -25.93
C VAL A 400 -21.83 -26.61 -25.26
N GLN A 401 -22.45 -26.44 -24.10
CA GLN A 401 -22.25 -25.25 -23.28
C GLN A 401 -20.99 -25.41 -22.45
N LEU A 402 -20.16 -24.34 -22.48
CA LEU A 402 -18.96 -24.21 -21.67
C LEU A 402 -19.15 -23.02 -20.74
N GLU A 403 -18.73 -23.19 -19.50
CA GLU A 403 -18.81 -22.15 -18.48
C GLU A 403 -17.44 -21.93 -17.83
N ALA A 404 -17.04 -20.69 -17.66
CA ALA A 404 -15.97 -20.32 -16.75
C ALA A 404 -16.41 -20.55 -15.30
N PRO A 405 -15.51 -20.80 -14.33
CA PRO A 405 -15.85 -21.39 -13.02
C PRO A 405 -16.77 -20.58 -12.12
N ASN A 406 -17.15 -19.39 -12.52
CA ASN A 406 -17.70 -18.39 -11.63
C ASN A 406 -19.18 -18.06 -11.88
N LEU A 407 -19.91 -18.93 -12.54
CA LEU A 407 -21.23 -18.60 -13.08
C LEU A 407 -22.41 -19.17 -12.33
N ALA A 408 -22.17 -19.95 -11.31
CA ALA A 408 -23.25 -20.32 -10.42
C ALA A 408 -23.57 -19.13 -9.50
N ALA A 409 -24.20 -18.09 -10.05
CA ALA A 409 -24.67 -16.94 -9.25
C ALA A 409 -25.54 -17.37 -8.06
N SER A 410 -26.20 -18.52 -8.16
CA SER A 410 -26.94 -19.18 -7.08
C SER A 410 -26.04 -19.61 -5.90
N GLU A 411 -24.75 -19.81 -6.10
CA GLU A 411 -23.77 -20.21 -5.07
C GLU A 411 -22.87 -19.04 -4.64
N GLY A 412 -23.19 -17.82 -5.05
CA GLY A 412 -22.43 -16.62 -4.71
C GLY A 412 -21.08 -16.51 -5.43
N ALA A 413 -20.92 -17.23 -6.56
CA ALA A 413 -19.78 -17.07 -7.44
C ALA A 413 -19.83 -15.74 -8.20
N SER A 414 -18.70 -15.21 -8.60
CA SER A 414 -18.60 -14.02 -9.44
C SER A 414 -17.42 -14.14 -10.40
N GLY A 415 -17.57 -13.65 -11.62
CA GLY A 415 -16.47 -13.51 -12.56
C GLY A 415 -15.42 -12.49 -12.11
N LEU A 416 -14.33 -12.41 -12.86
CA LEU A 416 -13.28 -11.41 -12.64
C LEU A 416 -13.87 -9.99 -12.76
N HIS A 417 -13.71 -9.19 -11.73
CA HIS A 417 -14.16 -7.81 -11.68
C HIS A 417 -13.26 -6.97 -10.78
N TRP A 418 -13.36 -5.66 -10.95
CA TRP A 418 -12.69 -4.73 -10.05
C TRP A 418 -13.56 -4.52 -8.79
N ASP A 419 -12.96 -4.74 -7.62
CA ASP A 419 -13.54 -4.43 -6.32
C ASP A 419 -13.09 -3.04 -5.88
N ASP A 420 -14.02 -2.10 -5.79
CA ASP A 420 -13.73 -0.72 -5.39
C ASP A 420 -13.32 -0.59 -3.92
N GLN A 421 -13.78 -1.49 -3.05
CA GLN A 421 -13.44 -1.47 -1.64
C GLN A 421 -12.03 -2.02 -1.40
N ALA A 422 -11.72 -3.16 -1.98
CA ALA A 422 -10.39 -3.78 -1.91
C ALA A 422 -9.37 -3.13 -2.87
N ARG A 423 -9.85 -2.32 -3.84
CA ARG A 423 -9.06 -1.73 -4.93
C ARG A 423 -8.16 -2.77 -5.59
N SER A 424 -8.75 -3.87 -5.94
CA SER A 424 -8.08 -4.99 -6.60
C SER A 424 -9.03 -5.74 -7.52
N VAL A 425 -8.46 -6.49 -8.46
CA VAL A 425 -9.21 -7.47 -9.23
C VAL A 425 -9.60 -8.60 -8.30
N THR A 426 -10.86 -9.03 -8.35
CA THR A 426 -11.37 -10.09 -7.51
C THR A 426 -12.28 -11.05 -8.28
N PHE A 427 -12.42 -12.25 -7.80
CA PHE A 427 -13.40 -13.22 -8.23
C PHE A 427 -13.76 -14.15 -7.09
N SER A 428 -14.89 -14.82 -7.20
CA SER A 428 -15.32 -15.83 -6.24
C SER A 428 -15.65 -17.12 -6.97
N TYR A 429 -15.42 -18.24 -6.31
CA TYR A 429 -15.72 -19.56 -6.83
C TYR A 429 -16.22 -20.50 -5.72
N PRO A 430 -17.05 -21.52 -6.06
CA PRO A 430 -17.44 -22.54 -5.10
C PRO A 430 -16.24 -23.43 -4.78
N GLY A 431 -15.90 -23.56 -3.50
CA GLY A 431 -14.80 -24.38 -3.02
C GLY A 431 -15.25 -25.35 -1.94
N ARG A 432 -14.33 -26.19 -1.50
CA ARG A 432 -14.60 -27.09 -0.38
C ARG A 432 -14.88 -26.25 0.88
N GLY A 433 -16.05 -26.41 1.47
CA GLY A 433 -16.47 -25.65 2.65
C GLY A 433 -17.17 -24.32 2.35
N GLY A 434 -17.61 -24.10 1.10
CA GLY A 434 -18.40 -22.93 0.71
C GLY A 434 -17.74 -22.02 -0.31
N LYS A 435 -18.26 -20.82 -0.43
CA LYS A 435 -17.72 -19.78 -1.32
C LYS A 435 -16.28 -19.41 -0.92
N ARG A 436 -15.41 -19.31 -1.93
CA ARG A 436 -14.07 -18.75 -1.81
C ARG A 436 -13.97 -17.47 -2.62
N THR A 437 -13.32 -16.47 -2.06
CA THR A 437 -13.07 -15.16 -2.73
C THR A 437 -11.57 -14.95 -2.83
N VAL A 438 -11.11 -14.57 -4.01
CA VAL A 438 -9.70 -14.27 -4.30
C VAL A 438 -9.57 -12.81 -4.67
N TRP A 439 -8.66 -12.11 -4.02
CA TRP A 439 -8.19 -10.78 -4.40
C TRP A 439 -6.82 -10.91 -5.03
N VAL A 440 -6.74 -10.53 -6.30
CA VAL A 440 -5.55 -10.73 -7.13
C VAL A 440 -4.54 -9.62 -6.87
N ALA A 441 -3.33 -9.99 -6.45
CA ALA A 441 -2.22 -9.05 -6.42
C ALA A 441 -1.73 -8.79 -7.84
N ASN A 442 -1.62 -7.52 -8.23
CA ASN A 442 -1.06 -7.06 -9.49
C ASN A 442 -0.60 -5.61 -9.39
N GLU A 443 -0.07 -5.05 -10.48
CA GLU A 443 0.43 -3.67 -10.48
C GLU A 443 -0.64 -2.65 -10.11
N PHE A 444 -1.91 -2.88 -10.49
CA PHE A 444 -3.00 -1.95 -10.16
C PHE A 444 -3.25 -1.91 -8.66
N SER A 445 -3.45 -3.07 -8.04
CA SER A 445 -3.68 -3.15 -6.58
C SER A 445 -2.47 -2.66 -5.78
N ALA A 446 -1.24 -2.94 -6.26
CA ALA A 446 -0.02 -2.45 -5.64
C ALA A 446 0.05 -0.93 -5.68
N ALA A 447 -0.25 -0.28 -6.81
CA ALA A 447 -0.26 1.18 -6.92
C ALA A 447 -1.21 1.84 -5.91
N PHE A 448 -2.43 1.32 -5.74
CA PHE A 448 -3.38 1.84 -4.75
C PHE A 448 -2.91 1.63 -3.29
N ARG A 449 -2.17 0.55 -2.99
CA ARG A 449 -1.60 0.34 -1.65
C ARG A 449 -0.39 1.25 -1.41
N LEU A 450 0.46 1.43 -2.42
CA LEU A 450 1.61 2.35 -2.37
C LEU A 450 1.17 3.82 -2.23
N GLU A 451 -0.02 4.18 -2.74
CA GLU A 451 -0.60 5.51 -2.56
C GLU A 451 -0.78 5.85 -1.08
N LEU A 452 -1.06 4.87 -0.21
CA LEU A 452 -1.11 5.10 1.23
C LEU A 452 0.25 5.55 1.78
N ALA A 453 1.35 4.89 1.37
CA ALA A 453 2.69 5.30 1.79
C ALA A 453 3.02 6.73 1.32
N GLN A 454 2.60 7.10 0.11
CA GLN A 454 2.74 8.45 -0.42
C GLN A 454 1.88 9.46 0.34
N ARG A 455 0.59 9.18 0.54
CA ARG A 455 -0.39 10.07 1.18
C ARG A 455 -0.05 10.34 2.64
N TYR A 456 0.40 9.32 3.37
CA TYR A 456 0.86 9.45 4.75
C TYR A 456 2.32 9.90 4.86
N ASN A 457 3.01 10.09 3.73
CA ASN A 457 4.39 10.55 3.67
C ASN A 457 5.34 9.68 4.51
N LEU A 458 5.22 8.37 4.33
CA LEU A 458 6.05 7.41 5.03
C LEU A 458 7.50 7.41 4.53
N GLY A 459 8.41 6.82 5.30
CA GLY A 459 9.82 6.66 4.93
C GLY A 459 10.02 5.73 3.74
N GLY A 460 9.09 4.81 3.52
CA GLY A 460 9.19 3.88 2.41
C GLY A 460 8.13 2.79 2.43
N VAL A 461 8.46 1.72 1.73
CA VAL A 461 7.63 0.54 1.58
C VAL A 461 8.47 -0.72 1.77
N SER A 462 7.82 -1.81 2.16
CA SER A 462 8.41 -3.14 2.20
C SER A 462 7.58 -4.08 1.33
N VAL A 463 8.23 -5.01 0.64
CA VAL A 463 7.56 -6.04 -0.18
C VAL A 463 7.78 -7.40 0.47
N ASN A 464 6.68 -8.05 0.83
CA ASN A 464 6.74 -9.40 1.36
C ASN A 464 7.00 -10.39 0.23
N ASP A 465 7.97 -11.29 0.45
CA ASP A 465 8.41 -12.31 -0.48
C ASP A 465 8.88 -11.74 -1.82
N VAL A 466 10.16 -11.38 -1.85
CA VAL A 466 10.83 -10.88 -3.06
C VAL A 466 11.53 -11.99 -3.85
N SER A 467 11.15 -13.24 -3.64
CA SER A 467 11.73 -14.39 -4.34
C SER A 467 11.09 -14.63 -5.71
N THR A 468 11.86 -15.28 -6.58
CA THR A 468 11.34 -15.79 -7.86
C THR A 468 10.37 -16.95 -7.65
N GLU A 469 10.59 -17.75 -6.62
CA GLU A 469 9.80 -18.94 -6.29
C GLU A 469 8.43 -18.60 -5.71
N GLY A 470 8.28 -17.42 -5.10
CA GLY A 470 7.01 -16.96 -4.57
C GLY A 470 5.94 -16.76 -5.64
N GLY A 471 6.34 -16.71 -6.93
CA GLY A 471 5.39 -16.56 -8.06
C GLY A 471 4.52 -15.32 -7.94
N GLY A 472 5.06 -14.29 -7.29
CA GLY A 472 4.35 -13.06 -6.99
C GLY A 472 4.02 -12.24 -8.22
N ALA A 473 3.05 -11.37 -8.07
CA ALA A 473 2.67 -10.40 -9.08
C ALA A 473 3.79 -9.38 -9.35
N ASP A 474 3.75 -8.75 -10.50
CA ASP A 474 4.59 -7.59 -10.77
C ASP A 474 4.12 -6.39 -9.96
N VAL A 475 4.67 -6.25 -8.75
CA VAL A 475 4.51 -5.07 -7.91
C VAL A 475 5.63 -4.05 -8.12
N TRP A 476 6.65 -4.42 -8.91
CA TRP A 476 7.89 -3.66 -9.04
C TRP A 476 7.73 -2.43 -9.92
N SER A 477 6.89 -2.50 -10.97
CA SER A 477 6.60 -1.33 -11.83
C SER A 477 6.07 -0.13 -11.03
N PRO A 478 5.02 -0.25 -10.19
CA PRO A 478 4.57 0.86 -9.37
C PRO A 478 5.55 1.23 -8.23
N VAL A 479 6.31 0.27 -7.67
CA VAL A 479 7.36 0.57 -6.69
C VAL A 479 8.47 1.40 -7.32
N GLN A 480 8.94 1.01 -8.51
CA GLN A 480 9.94 1.77 -9.29
C GLN A 480 9.42 3.16 -9.63
N GLN A 481 8.18 3.26 -10.12
CA GLN A 481 7.56 4.55 -10.45
C GLN A 481 7.53 5.48 -9.23
N LEU A 482 7.12 4.96 -8.07
CA LEU A 482 7.11 5.72 -6.82
C LEU A 482 8.51 6.15 -6.40
N SER A 483 9.49 5.25 -6.50
CA SER A 483 10.89 5.53 -6.15
C SER A 483 11.48 6.62 -7.03
N ASP A 484 11.31 6.53 -8.35
CA ASP A 484 11.94 7.43 -9.32
C ASP A 484 11.28 8.80 -9.36
N THR A 485 9.96 8.84 -9.35
CA THR A 485 9.20 10.07 -9.58
C THR A 485 8.55 10.64 -8.32
N GLY A 486 8.33 9.80 -7.30
CA GLY A 486 7.52 10.10 -6.13
C GLY A 486 6.04 10.29 -6.44
N ASN A 487 5.59 9.81 -7.60
CA ASN A 487 4.20 9.84 -8.03
C ASN A 487 3.77 8.43 -8.46
N LEU A 488 2.47 8.18 -8.43
CA LEU A 488 1.87 6.93 -8.86
C LEU A 488 0.78 7.20 -9.88
N THR A 489 0.66 6.30 -10.84
CA THR A 489 -0.48 6.25 -11.75
C THR A 489 -1.50 5.29 -11.14
N LEU A 490 -2.65 5.81 -10.73
CA LEU A 490 -3.73 5.00 -10.19
C LEU A 490 -4.71 4.68 -11.32
N THR A 491 -4.62 3.47 -11.83
CA THR A 491 -5.44 2.99 -12.95
C THR A 491 -6.30 1.82 -12.50
N ARG A 492 -7.55 1.78 -12.93
CA ARG A 492 -8.43 0.62 -12.81
C ARG A 492 -8.36 -0.16 -14.11
N PRO A 493 -8.29 -1.48 -14.09
CA PRO A 493 -8.35 -2.26 -15.31
C PRO A 493 -9.71 -2.06 -16.00
N ASN A 494 -9.72 -2.09 -17.31
CA ASN A 494 -10.94 -2.04 -18.09
C ASN A 494 -11.73 -3.34 -17.87
N GLY A 495 -13.00 -3.24 -17.47
CA GLY A 495 -13.86 -4.40 -17.22
C GLY A 495 -13.96 -5.37 -18.40
N GLN A 496 -13.82 -4.91 -19.65
CA GLN A 496 -13.78 -5.79 -20.82
C GLN A 496 -12.54 -6.68 -20.88
N LEU A 497 -11.41 -6.22 -20.32
CA LEU A 497 -10.17 -7.03 -20.27
C LEU A 497 -10.22 -8.12 -19.20
N LEU A 498 -11.17 -8.03 -18.27
CA LEU A 498 -11.37 -9.01 -17.21
C LEU A 498 -12.38 -10.11 -17.58
N LEU A 499 -13.04 -9.98 -18.73
CA LEU A 499 -13.98 -11.00 -19.21
C LEU A 499 -13.24 -12.19 -19.78
N PRO A 500 -13.71 -13.43 -19.49
CA PRO A 500 -13.16 -14.63 -20.11
C PRO A 500 -13.28 -14.58 -21.64
N ALA A 501 -12.22 -15.00 -22.32
CA ALA A 501 -12.17 -15.10 -23.77
C ALA A 501 -12.01 -16.56 -24.21
N TRP A 502 -12.83 -16.98 -25.17
CA TRP A 502 -12.91 -18.34 -25.68
C TRP A 502 -12.32 -18.45 -27.06
N SER A 503 -11.55 -19.52 -27.30
CA SER A 503 -11.02 -19.84 -28.62
C SER A 503 -10.96 -21.35 -28.83
N THR A 504 -11.00 -21.77 -30.09
CA THR A 504 -10.84 -23.17 -30.49
C THR A 504 -10.13 -23.24 -31.82
N GLY A 505 -9.35 -24.31 -32.04
CA GLY A 505 -8.75 -24.62 -33.33
C GLY A 505 -9.76 -25.24 -34.30
N ASP A 506 -10.76 -25.93 -33.77
CA ASP A 506 -11.74 -26.69 -34.55
C ASP A 506 -13.15 -26.51 -33.98
N GLY A 507 -14.14 -26.51 -34.87
CA GLY A 507 -15.50 -26.12 -34.51
C GLY A 507 -15.65 -24.60 -34.40
N THR A 508 -16.65 -24.14 -33.64
CA THR A 508 -16.89 -22.72 -33.41
C THR A 508 -17.33 -22.44 -31.99
N VAL A 509 -16.89 -21.33 -31.41
CA VAL A 509 -17.35 -20.82 -30.11
C VAL A 509 -18.13 -19.52 -30.30
N SER A 510 -19.25 -19.38 -29.60
CA SER A 510 -20.09 -18.18 -29.65
C SER A 510 -20.91 -18.03 -28.36
N PRO A 511 -20.85 -16.87 -27.66
CA PRO A 511 -19.94 -15.74 -27.90
C PRO A 511 -18.46 -16.09 -27.62
N GLN A 512 -17.54 -15.33 -28.18
CA GLN A 512 -16.09 -15.48 -27.92
C GLN A 512 -15.63 -14.82 -26.63
N ILE A 513 -16.45 -13.94 -26.04
CA ILE A 513 -16.14 -13.22 -24.80
C ILE A 513 -17.37 -13.34 -23.89
N GLY A 514 -17.11 -13.58 -22.63
CA GLY A 514 -18.13 -13.71 -21.58
C GLY A 514 -17.92 -14.97 -20.76
N ASP A 515 -18.69 -15.08 -19.70
CA ASP A 515 -18.59 -16.16 -18.73
C ASP A 515 -19.07 -17.51 -19.28
N THR A 516 -19.87 -17.52 -20.34
CA THR A 516 -20.33 -18.71 -21.05
C THR A 516 -20.08 -18.62 -22.53
N THR A 517 -19.92 -19.78 -23.16
CA THR A 517 -19.93 -19.91 -24.62
C THR A 517 -20.58 -21.21 -25.04
N ALA A 518 -21.13 -21.25 -26.24
CA ALA A 518 -21.56 -22.46 -26.90
C ALA A 518 -20.48 -22.90 -27.88
N TRP A 519 -19.91 -24.08 -27.66
CA TRP A 519 -19.01 -24.69 -28.63
C TRP A 519 -19.78 -25.65 -29.52
N LYS A 520 -19.73 -25.41 -30.84
CA LYS A 520 -20.27 -26.33 -31.83
C LYS A 520 -19.16 -27.26 -32.29
N ALA A 521 -19.33 -28.53 -32.01
CA ALA A 521 -18.39 -29.60 -32.36
C ALA A 521 -18.19 -29.70 -33.88
N PRO A 522 -17.00 -30.11 -34.33
CA PRO A 522 -16.75 -30.45 -35.74
C PRO A 522 -17.64 -31.59 -36.23
N ALA A 523 -17.74 -31.73 -37.55
CA ALA A 523 -18.53 -32.77 -38.20
C ALA A 523 -17.90 -34.18 -38.18
N LYS A 524 -16.72 -34.32 -37.54
CA LYS A 524 -16.00 -35.60 -37.43
C LYS A 524 -15.78 -35.94 -35.95
N ALA A 525 -15.79 -37.22 -35.64
CA ALA A 525 -15.34 -37.70 -34.33
C ALA A 525 -13.84 -37.48 -34.16
N GLY A 526 -13.43 -37.20 -32.95
CA GLY A 526 -12.04 -36.88 -32.58
C GLY A 526 -11.94 -36.17 -31.25
N SER A 527 -10.72 -35.87 -30.80
CA SER A 527 -10.44 -35.08 -29.60
C SER A 527 -10.07 -33.66 -30.01
N TYR A 528 -10.78 -32.69 -29.48
CA TYR A 528 -10.66 -31.26 -29.87
C TYR A 528 -10.34 -30.40 -28.66
N GLN A 529 -9.58 -29.33 -28.91
CA GLN A 529 -9.14 -28.41 -27.86
C GLN A 529 -9.97 -27.12 -27.85
N VAL A 530 -10.48 -26.77 -26.69
CA VAL A 530 -11.05 -25.44 -26.44
C VAL A 530 -10.23 -24.76 -25.37
N THR A 531 -9.92 -23.48 -25.61
CA THR A 531 -9.08 -22.65 -24.73
C THR A 531 -9.93 -21.55 -24.12
N LEU A 532 -9.85 -21.43 -22.80
CA LEU A 532 -10.33 -20.29 -22.02
C LEU A 532 -9.13 -19.43 -21.62
N ILE A 533 -9.20 -18.14 -21.88
CA ILE A 533 -8.18 -17.16 -21.46
C ILE A 533 -8.82 -16.18 -20.50
N VAL A 534 -8.17 -15.96 -19.36
CA VAL A 534 -8.54 -14.92 -18.39
C VAL A 534 -7.40 -13.93 -18.22
N SER A 535 -7.74 -12.69 -17.85
CA SER A 535 -6.77 -11.63 -17.61
C SER A 535 -7.15 -10.87 -16.35
N ASP A 536 -6.16 -10.53 -15.55
CA ASP A 536 -6.33 -9.60 -14.41
C ASP A 536 -6.20 -8.13 -14.81
N GLY A 537 -6.11 -7.87 -16.13
CA GLY A 537 -5.88 -6.54 -16.70
C GLY A 537 -4.40 -6.24 -16.97
N VAL A 538 -3.46 -7.08 -16.50
CA VAL A 538 -2.01 -6.95 -16.71
C VAL A 538 -1.50 -8.13 -17.53
N ILE A 539 -1.72 -9.35 -17.05
CA ILE A 539 -1.28 -10.58 -17.70
C ILE A 539 -2.48 -11.44 -18.11
N ARG A 540 -2.22 -12.45 -18.92
CA ARG A 540 -3.23 -13.40 -19.41
C ARG A 540 -2.77 -14.82 -19.12
N VAL A 541 -3.69 -15.65 -18.61
CA VAL A 541 -3.49 -17.08 -18.41
C VAL A 541 -4.55 -17.83 -19.20
N GLY A 542 -4.11 -18.81 -19.96
CA GLY A 542 -5.01 -19.67 -20.74
C GLY A 542 -5.04 -21.09 -20.18
N GLN A 543 -6.22 -21.71 -20.19
CA GLN A 543 -6.40 -23.12 -19.90
C GLN A 543 -7.07 -23.82 -21.08
N GLN A 544 -6.57 -24.99 -21.43
CA GLN A 544 -7.14 -25.83 -22.48
C GLN A 544 -7.86 -27.03 -21.86
N VAL A 545 -9.00 -27.37 -22.44
CA VAL A 545 -9.70 -28.62 -22.16
C VAL A 545 -9.82 -29.40 -23.47
N SER A 546 -9.59 -30.71 -23.37
CA SER A 546 -9.83 -31.67 -24.46
C SER A 546 -11.27 -32.17 -24.37
N ILE A 547 -12.00 -32.07 -25.46
CA ILE A 547 -13.39 -32.55 -25.58
C ILE A 547 -13.43 -33.64 -26.64
N ASP A 548 -13.86 -34.82 -26.25
CA ASP A 548 -14.00 -35.97 -27.15
C ASP A 548 -15.37 -35.95 -27.83
N VAL A 549 -15.36 -36.00 -29.16
CA VAL A 549 -16.53 -36.14 -30.01
C VAL A 549 -16.56 -37.58 -30.52
N VAL A 550 -17.58 -38.31 -30.16
CA VAL A 550 -17.72 -39.74 -30.49
C VAL A 550 -18.79 -39.98 -31.55
N GLU A 551 -18.60 -41.00 -32.38
CA GLU A 551 -19.65 -41.39 -33.32
C GLU A 551 -20.91 -41.81 -32.56
N PRO A 552 -22.11 -41.43 -33.04
CA PRO A 552 -23.33 -41.91 -32.42
C PRO A 552 -23.40 -43.43 -32.46
N PRO A 553 -23.92 -44.11 -31.42
CA PRO A 553 -24.11 -45.55 -31.45
C PRO A 553 -24.99 -45.92 -32.64
N GLN A 554 -24.53 -46.95 -33.39
CA GLN A 554 -25.24 -47.46 -34.58
C GLN A 554 -26.54 -48.16 -34.17
#